data_145f213a84d8144b7e56e534d494aefc
#
_entry.id   145f213a84d8144b7e56e534d494aefc
#
_cell.length_a   1.000
_cell.length_b   1.000
_cell.length_c   1.000
_cell.angle_alpha   90.00
_cell.angle_beta   90.00
_cell.angle_gamma   90.00
#
_symmetry.space_group_name_H-M   'P 1'
#
loop_
_entity.id
_entity.type
_entity.pdbx_description
1 polymer ?
#
loop_
_entity_poly.entity_id
_entity_poly.type
_entity_poly.pdbx_seq_one_letter_code
_entity_poly.pdbx_strand_id
1 'polypeptide(L)'
;LPAIWTYCCSDEFRIELEKIDQKRNVTNATFVKVPCDLTIWEKLATEKYPNGLPKPYSDDPTQWIFHGHPVKSESTLQVAIARLLGYQWPAETDTEMELSDEARELIKQSQTLFSHVDDDGIACLPPIRGEQAADERLEAILMDAYGSEWNTSLRNQLLEDAKCKGKSLDFWLREKFFEQHCKL
;
A
#
# COMPACT_ATOMS: atom_id res chain seq x y z
N LEU A 1 -3.06 -25.54 7.13
CA LEU A 1 -3.56 -24.34 6.47
C LEU A 1 -4.41 -24.67 5.22
N PRO A 2 -4.02 -25.59 4.28
CA PRO A 2 -4.83 -25.93 3.11
C PRO A 2 -6.26 -26.37 3.42
N ALA A 3 -6.47 -27.18 4.45
CA ALA A 3 -7.80 -27.63 4.87
C ALA A 3 -8.72 -26.47 5.27
N ILE A 4 -8.21 -25.55 6.10
CA ILE A 4 -8.97 -24.36 6.53
C ILE A 4 -9.28 -23.48 5.32
N TRP A 5 -8.32 -23.28 4.44
CA TRP A 5 -8.53 -22.51 3.20
C TRP A 5 -9.63 -23.14 2.32
N THR A 6 -9.55 -24.46 2.09
CA THR A 6 -10.53 -25.19 1.29
C THR A 6 -11.93 -25.08 1.88
N TYR A 7 -12.04 -25.19 3.22
CA TYR A 7 -13.30 -25.01 3.93
C TYR A 7 -13.84 -23.58 3.78
N CYS A 8 -13.03 -22.57 4.05
CA CYS A 8 -13.47 -21.17 3.95
C CYS A 8 -13.92 -20.77 2.53
N CYS A 9 -13.42 -21.46 1.50
CA CYS A 9 -13.82 -21.26 0.11
C CYS A 9 -15.05 -22.09 -0.31
N SER A 10 -15.69 -22.83 0.61
CA SER A 10 -16.83 -23.71 0.32
C SER A 10 -18.17 -23.04 0.60
N ASP A 11 -19.21 -23.52 -0.09
CA ASP A 11 -20.59 -23.12 0.21
C ASP A 11 -21.03 -23.58 1.61
N GLU A 12 -20.48 -24.71 2.09
CA GLU A 12 -20.77 -25.22 3.44
C GLU A 12 -20.34 -24.21 4.50
N PHE A 13 -19.13 -23.67 4.42
CA PHE A 13 -18.68 -22.62 5.33
C PHE A 13 -19.63 -21.41 5.34
N ARG A 14 -20.06 -20.97 4.17
CA ARG A 14 -20.98 -19.83 4.05
C ARG A 14 -22.32 -20.13 4.73
N ILE A 15 -22.88 -21.33 4.49
CA ILE A 15 -24.16 -21.75 5.08
C ILE A 15 -24.04 -21.84 6.61
N GLU A 16 -23.00 -22.46 7.13
CA GLU A 16 -22.79 -22.58 8.57
C GLU A 16 -22.53 -21.24 9.25
N LEU A 17 -21.80 -20.34 8.57
CA LEU A 17 -21.54 -18.99 9.05
C LEU A 17 -22.83 -18.17 9.15
N GLU A 18 -23.70 -18.22 8.11
CA GLU A 18 -24.98 -17.51 8.07
C GLU A 18 -25.96 -17.95 9.19
N LYS A 19 -25.84 -19.18 9.67
CA LYS A 19 -26.60 -19.66 10.84
C LYS A 19 -26.16 -18.99 12.15
N ILE A 20 -24.91 -18.58 12.25
CA ILE A 20 -24.32 -18.00 13.46
C ILE A 20 -24.43 -16.47 13.44
N ASP A 21 -24.12 -15.86 12.30
CA ASP A 21 -24.10 -14.41 12.15
C ASP A 21 -24.50 -14.01 10.72
N GLN A 22 -25.58 -13.24 10.62
CA GLN A 22 -26.09 -12.74 9.33
C GLN A 22 -25.42 -11.42 8.90
N LYS A 23 -24.45 -10.93 9.67
CA LYS A 23 -23.71 -9.70 9.34
C LYS A 23 -22.66 -9.99 8.27
N ARG A 24 -22.39 -8.96 7.45
CA ARG A 24 -21.37 -9.05 6.40
C ARG A 24 -19.92 -9.13 6.94
N ASN A 25 -19.68 -8.64 8.15
CA ASN A 25 -18.36 -8.64 8.77
C ASN A 25 -18.22 -9.81 9.73
N VAL A 26 -17.38 -10.77 9.36
CA VAL A 26 -17.05 -11.93 10.20
C VAL A 26 -15.95 -11.54 11.18
N THR A 27 -16.25 -11.64 12.47
CA THR A 27 -15.23 -11.46 13.52
C THR A 27 -14.51 -12.77 13.82
N ASN A 28 -13.32 -12.72 14.40
CA ASN A 28 -12.62 -13.91 14.87
C ASN A 28 -13.49 -14.73 15.85
N ALA A 29 -14.26 -14.06 16.71
CA ALA A 29 -15.17 -14.71 17.66
C ALA A 29 -16.34 -15.44 16.99
N THR A 30 -16.79 -14.99 15.83
CA THR A 30 -17.79 -15.67 15.00
C THR A 30 -17.14 -16.83 14.26
N PHE A 31 -15.99 -16.60 13.64
CA PHE A 31 -15.26 -17.59 12.86
C PHE A 31 -14.96 -18.87 13.64
N VAL A 32 -14.46 -18.76 14.87
CA VAL A 32 -14.12 -19.93 15.70
C VAL A 32 -15.32 -20.77 16.16
N LYS A 33 -16.55 -20.26 15.98
CA LYS A 33 -17.78 -20.98 16.31
C LYS A 33 -18.34 -21.81 15.17
N VAL A 34 -17.85 -21.57 13.94
CA VAL A 34 -18.29 -22.30 12.76
C VAL A 34 -17.81 -23.75 12.88
N PRO A 35 -18.70 -24.75 12.86
CA PRO A 35 -18.30 -26.15 12.97
C PRO A 35 -17.47 -26.54 11.75
N CYS A 36 -16.30 -27.18 11.97
CA CYS A 36 -15.42 -27.63 10.92
C CYS A 36 -14.86 -29.01 11.24
N ASP A 37 -15.15 -30.00 10.42
CA ASP A 37 -14.49 -31.31 10.48
C ASP A 37 -13.20 -31.28 9.66
N LEU A 38 -12.10 -31.02 10.33
CA LEU A 38 -10.79 -30.93 9.70
C LEU A 38 -10.41 -32.19 8.93
N THR A 39 -10.88 -33.39 9.35
CA THR A 39 -10.54 -34.65 8.71
C THR A 39 -11.09 -34.74 7.29
N ILE A 40 -12.29 -34.24 7.10
CA ILE A 40 -12.94 -34.19 5.77
C ILE A 40 -12.18 -33.18 4.89
N TRP A 41 -11.94 -31.98 5.44
CA TRP A 41 -11.32 -30.88 4.71
C TRP A 41 -9.83 -31.11 4.42
N GLU A 42 -9.12 -31.87 5.23
CA GLU A 42 -7.74 -32.31 4.93
C GLU A 42 -7.69 -33.22 3.70
N LYS A 43 -8.63 -34.17 3.58
CA LYS A 43 -8.73 -35.03 2.38
C LYS A 43 -9.01 -34.22 1.14
N LEU A 44 -10.05 -33.37 1.18
CA LEU A 44 -10.42 -32.51 0.05
C LEU A 44 -9.30 -31.54 -0.33
N ALA A 45 -8.62 -30.98 0.65
CA ALA A 45 -7.48 -30.10 0.40
C ALA A 45 -6.30 -30.83 -0.22
N THR A 46 -6.03 -32.06 0.18
CA THR A 46 -4.94 -32.86 -0.41
C THR A 46 -5.22 -33.21 -1.87
N GLU A 47 -6.49 -33.51 -2.18
CA GLU A 47 -6.91 -33.76 -3.56
C GLU A 47 -6.84 -32.50 -4.42
N LYS A 48 -7.32 -31.37 -3.90
CA LYS A 48 -7.38 -30.10 -4.63
C LYS A 48 -6.02 -29.40 -4.76
N TYR A 49 -5.18 -29.53 -3.75
CA TYR A 49 -3.88 -28.86 -3.65
C TYR A 49 -2.77 -29.87 -3.29
N PRO A 50 -2.44 -30.82 -4.19
CA PRO A 50 -1.46 -31.88 -3.91
C PRO A 50 -0.06 -31.33 -3.63
N ASN A 51 0.26 -30.13 -4.15
CA ASN A 51 1.54 -29.44 -3.95
C ASN A 51 1.45 -28.27 -2.94
N GLY A 52 0.40 -28.25 -2.11
CA GLY A 52 0.10 -27.13 -1.22
C GLY A 52 -0.70 -26.03 -1.91
N LEU A 53 -1.07 -25.01 -1.14
CA LEU A 53 -1.78 -23.84 -1.70
C LEU A 53 -0.88 -23.13 -2.72
N PRO A 54 -1.45 -22.62 -3.83
CA PRO A 54 -0.70 -21.81 -4.75
C PRO A 54 -0.23 -20.55 -4.01
N LYS A 55 1.00 -20.13 -4.25
CA LYS A 55 1.47 -18.87 -3.73
C LYS A 55 0.71 -17.73 -4.40
N PRO A 56 0.34 -16.70 -3.65
CA PRO A 56 -0.23 -15.51 -4.25
C PRO A 56 0.82 -14.88 -5.16
N TYR A 57 0.45 -14.69 -6.42
CA TYR A 57 1.29 -14.07 -7.42
C TYR A 57 0.51 -13.07 -8.24
N SER A 58 1.14 -11.94 -8.54
CA SER A 58 0.64 -10.97 -9.50
C SER A 58 1.84 -10.30 -10.18
N ASP A 59 1.77 -10.15 -11.49
CA ASP A 59 2.68 -9.35 -12.30
C ASP A 59 2.24 -7.88 -12.40
N ASP A 60 1.14 -7.54 -11.76
CA ASP A 60 0.67 -6.18 -11.63
C ASP A 60 1.34 -5.48 -10.43
N PRO A 61 2.25 -4.51 -10.68
CA PRO A 61 2.95 -3.81 -9.61
C PRO A 61 2.05 -2.89 -8.79
N THR A 62 0.79 -2.66 -9.22
CA THR A 62 -0.15 -1.78 -8.53
C THR A 62 -1.05 -2.49 -7.52
N GLN A 63 -1.04 -3.83 -7.47
CA GLN A 63 -1.86 -4.57 -6.54
C GLN A 63 -1.32 -4.46 -5.10
N TRP A 64 -1.06 -5.55 -4.45
CA TRP A 64 -0.51 -5.61 -3.09
C TRP A 64 1.02 -5.66 -3.08
N ILE A 65 1.63 -5.43 -4.22
CA ILE A 65 3.04 -5.69 -4.45
C ILE A 65 3.91 -4.50 -4.06
N PHE A 66 3.67 -3.35 -4.68
CA PHE A 66 4.48 -2.17 -4.41
C PHE A 66 3.80 -0.89 -4.87
N HIS A 67 3.62 0.04 -3.93
CA HIS A 67 3.03 1.37 -4.18
C HIS A 67 3.92 2.50 -3.66
N GLY A 68 5.20 2.20 -3.41
CA GLY A 68 6.09 3.10 -2.70
C GLY A 68 6.95 4.00 -3.58
N HIS A 69 6.81 3.96 -4.90
CA HIS A 69 7.47 4.94 -5.77
C HIS A 69 6.47 6.01 -6.22
N PRO A 70 6.78 7.32 -6.11
CA PRO A 70 5.88 8.39 -6.53
C PRO A 70 5.44 8.29 -7.99
N VAL A 71 6.38 7.96 -8.90
CA VAL A 71 6.08 7.74 -10.31
C VAL A 71 5.20 6.52 -10.48
N LYS A 72 4.15 6.62 -11.29
CA LYS A 72 3.12 5.60 -11.54
C LYS A 72 2.21 5.27 -10.35
N SER A 73 2.32 5.99 -9.23
CA SER A 73 1.36 5.85 -8.13
C SER A 73 0.09 6.66 -8.43
N GLU A 74 -1.08 6.10 -8.10
CA GLU A 74 -2.36 6.82 -8.15
C GLU A 74 -2.43 7.96 -7.12
N SER A 75 -1.61 7.88 -6.07
CA SER A 75 -1.56 8.84 -4.97
C SER A 75 -0.15 9.44 -4.82
N THR A 76 0.44 9.93 -5.90
CA THR A 76 1.82 10.41 -6.00
C THR A 76 2.25 11.28 -4.82
N LEU A 77 1.48 12.32 -4.48
CA LEU A 77 1.83 13.25 -3.41
C LEU A 77 1.82 12.55 -2.03
N GLN A 78 0.89 11.64 -1.78
CA GLN A 78 0.82 10.87 -0.53
C GLN A 78 2.02 9.92 -0.40
N VAL A 79 2.37 9.24 -1.49
CA VAL A 79 3.55 8.35 -1.52
C VAL A 79 4.83 9.14 -1.29
N ALA A 80 4.97 10.32 -1.89
CA ALA A 80 6.14 11.17 -1.68
C ALA A 80 6.27 11.64 -0.23
N ILE A 81 5.16 12.00 0.45
CA ILE A 81 5.16 12.30 1.89
C ILE A 81 5.52 11.06 2.72
N ALA A 82 4.95 9.90 2.41
CA ALA A 82 5.29 8.67 3.12
C ALA A 82 6.79 8.36 3.02
N ARG A 83 7.40 8.57 1.84
CA ARG A 83 8.85 8.47 1.64
C ARG A 83 9.63 9.48 2.46
N LEU A 84 9.21 10.73 2.45
CA LEU A 84 9.83 11.79 3.23
C LEU A 84 9.87 11.47 4.73
N LEU A 85 8.81 10.84 5.24
CA LEU A 85 8.69 10.41 6.63
C LEU A 85 9.34 9.04 6.92
N GLY A 86 10.05 8.45 5.96
CA GLY A 86 10.80 7.21 6.14
C GLY A 86 9.98 5.92 6.09
N TYR A 87 8.73 5.97 5.62
CA TYR A 87 7.94 4.75 5.49
C TYR A 87 8.53 3.81 4.44
N GLN A 88 8.64 2.54 4.80
CA GLN A 88 9.05 1.45 3.92
C GLN A 88 7.87 0.50 3.68
N TRP A 89 7.67 0.11 2.43
CA TRP A 89 6.62 -0.85 2.07
C TRP A 89 7.06 -2.29 2.35
N PRO A 90 6.13 -3.20 2.62
CA PRO A 90 6.47 -4.62 2.83
C PRO A 90 7.30 -5.21 1.71
N ALA A 91 7.04 -4.83 0.45
CA ALA A 91 7.79 -5.29 -0.71
C ALA A 91 9.28 -4.90 -0.70
N GLU A 92 9.68 -3.94 0.11
CA GLU A 92 11.08 -3.50 0.25
C GLU A 92 11.83 -4.28 1.33
N THR A 93 11.10 -4.83 2.29
CA THR A 93 11.66 -5.47 3.49
C THR A 93 11.42 -6.97 3.55
N ASP A 94 10.36 -7.47 2.90
CA ASP A 94 10.02 -8.89 2.85
C ASP A 94 10.65 -9.56 1.61
N THR A 95 11.74 -10.28 1.85
CA THR A 95 12.49 -11.00 0.79
C THR A 95 11.74 -12.21 0.23
N GLU A 96 10.72 -12.70 0.94
CA GLU A 96 9.92 -13.85 0.52
C GLU A 96 8.73 -13.45 -0.37
N MET A 97 8.49 -12.15 -0.53
CA MET A 97 7.40 -11.65 -1.35
C MET A 97 7.69 -11.88 -2.84
N GLU A 98 6.75 -12.52 -3.55
CA GLU A 98 6.83 -12.68 -4.99
C GLU A 98 6.41 -11.36 -5.68
N LEU A 99 7.32 -10.79 -6.45
CA LEU A 99 7.16 -9.51 -7.10
C LEU A 99 7.37 -9.64 -8.61
N SER A 100 6.68 -8.79 -9.38
CA SER A 100 6.97 -8.64 -10.80
C SER A 100 8.34 -7.98 -11.02
N ASP A 101 8.89 -8.13 -12.21
CA ASP A 101 10.16 -7.48 -12.55
C ASP A 101 10.04 -5.94 -12.52
N GLU A 102 8.89 -5.41 -12.91
CA GLU A 102 8.62 -3.97 -12.83
C GLU A 102 8.58 -3.49 -11.38
N ALA A 103 7.94 -4.24 -10.47
CA ALA A 103 7.93 -3.90 -9.05
C ALA A 103 9.34 -3.93 -8.45
N ARG A 104 10.16 -4.91 -8.81
CA ARG A 104 11.58 -4.98 -8.37
C ARG A 104 12.39 -3.79 -8.84
N GLU A 105 12.16 -3.35 -10.07
CA GLU A 105 12.85 -2.18 -10.61
C GLU A 105 12.41 -0.89 -9.92
N LEU A 106 11.11 -0.71 -9.66
CA LEU A 106 10.59 0.42 -8.89
C LEU A 106 11.13 0.45 -7.45
N ILE A 107 11.30 -0.72 -6.81
CA ILE A 107 11.94 -0.82 -5.49
C ILE A 107 13.37 -0.30 -5.54
N LYS A 108 14.16 -0.70 -6.54
CA LYS A 108 15.54 -0.19 -6.70
C LYS A 108 15.57 1.32 -6.90
N GLN A 109 14.67 1.83 -7.75
CA GLN A 109 14.55 3.27 -7.98
C GLN A 109 14.16 4.01 -6.70
N SER A 110 13.28 3.42 -5.89
CA SER A 110 12.87 4.01 -4.61
C SER A 110 14.03 4.16 -3.61
N GLN A 111 15.07 3.33 -3.71
CA GLN A 111 16.24 3.42 -2.85
C GLN A 111 16.99 4.76 -3.02
N THR A 112 16.93 5.38 -4.19
CA THR A 112 17.56 6.69 -4.41
C THR A 112 16.89 7.79 -3.61
N LEU A 113 15.62 7.62 -3.25
CA LEU A 113 14.84 8.60 -2.51
C LEU A 113 15.12 8.58 -0.99
N PHE A 114 15.89 7.60 -0.49
CA PHE A 114 16.25 7.54 0.93
C PHE A 114 17.08 8.72 1.41
N SER A 115 17.77 9.42 0.52
CA SER A 115 18.51 10.64 0.85
C SER A 115 17.62 11.80 1.33
N HIS A 116 16.30 11.73 1.04
CA HIS A 116 15.33 12.73 1.45
C HIS A 116 14.59 12.39 2.75
N VAL A 117 14.81 11.19 3.29
CA VAL A 117 14.13 10.74 4.51
C VAL A 117 14.48 11.66 5.67
N ASP A 118 13.45 12.02 6.43
CA ASP A 118 13.61 12.79 7.65
C ASP A 118 14.15 11.92 8.78
N ASP A 119 15.11 12.45 9.55
CA ASP A 119 15.84 11.68 10.58
C ASP A 119 14.94 11.24 11.74
N ASP A 120 13.92 12.05 12.08
CA ASP A 120 13.01 11.77 13.18
C ASP A 120 11.56 11.47 12.71
N GLY A 121 11.34 11.47 11.39
CA GLY A 121 10.03 11.20 10.79
C GLY A 121 9.06 12.37 10.92
N ILE A 122 9.54 13.59 11.17
CA ILE A 122 8.72 14.80 11.35
C ILE A 122 9.11 15.85 10.31
N ALA A 123 8.24 16.13 9.37
CA ALA A 123 8.42 17.23 8.41
C ALA A 123 7.63 18.47 8.84
N CYS A 124 8.32 19.55 9.13
CA CYS A 124 7.71 20.78 9.61
C CYS A 124 7.03 21.56 8.49
N LEU A 125 5.73 21.89 8.62
CA LEU A 125 5.03 22.70 7.62
C LEU A 125 5.67 24.09 7.44
N PRO A 126 5.84 24.93 8.50
CA PRO A 126 6.71 26.08 8.41
C PRO A 126 8.15 25.68 8.74
N PRO A 127 9.16 26.37 8.21
CA PRO A 127 10.54 26.15 8.60
C PRO A 127 10.73 26.37 10.12
N ILE A 128 11.33 25.41 10.79
CA ILE A 128 11.60 25.49 12.24
C ILE A 128 13.06 25.15 12.49
N ARG A 129 13.75 26.00 13.25
CA ARG A 129 15.13 25.75 13.73
C ARG A 129 16.16 25.41 12.65
N GLY A 130 15.95 25.94 11.42
CA GLY A 130 16.85 25.70 10.29
C GLY A 130 16.47 24.50 9.41
N GLU A 131 15.42 23.78 9.73
CA GLU A 131 14.85 22.79 8.83
C GLU A 131 14.14 23.48 7.67
N GLN A 132 14.19 22.85 6.49
CA GLN A 132 13.43 23.28 5.34
C GLN A 132 11.94 23.03 5.54
N ALA A 133 11.11 23.85 4.91
CA ALA A 133 9.66 23.62 4.92
C ALA A 133 9.29 22.30 4.24
N ALA A 134 8.23 21.66 4.73
CA ALA A 134 7.78 20.36 4.21
C ALA A 134 7.42 20.39 2.72
N ASP A 135 6.90 21.51 2.21
CA ASP A 135 6.59 21.66 0.79
C ASP A 135 7.85 21.75 -0.08
N GLU A 136 8.92 22.41 0.39
CA GLU A 136 10.22 22.43 -0.30
C GLU A 136 10.85 21.03 -0.32
N ARG A 137 10.79 20.29 0.77
CA ARG A 137 11.29 18.93 0.88
C ARG A 137 10.47 17.97 0.01
N LEU A 138 9.12 18.15 -0.02
CA LEU A 138 8.24 17.40 -0.90
C LEU A 138 8.55 17.67 -2.38
N GLU A 139 8.81 18.92 -2.75
CA GLU A 139 9.21 19.25 -4.12
C GLU A 139 10.55 18.60 -4.47
N ALA A 140 11.53 18.60 -3.57
CA ALA A 140 12.84 17.98 -3.78
C ALA A 140 12.75 16.46 -4.04
N ILE A 141 11.97 15.73 -3.25
CA ILE A 141 11.79 14.29 -3.47
C ILE A 141 11.04 13.99 -4.77
N LEU A 142 10.09 14.85 -5.17
CA LEU A 142 9.40 14.71 -6.46
C LEU A 142 10.33 15.01 -7.62
N MET A 143 11.20 16.00 -7.49
CA MET A 143 12.24 16.30 -8.50
C MET A 143 13.17 15.10 -8.72
N ASP A 144 13.62 14.45 -7.66
CA ASP A 144 14.46 13.25 -7.78
C ASP A 144 13.69 12.06 -8.36
N ALA A 145 12.44 11.86 -7.95
CA ALA A 145 11.61 10.76 -8.43
C ALA A 145 11.31 10.84 -9.93
N TYR A 146 11.06 12.04 -10.44
CA TYR A 146 10.71 12.28 -11.84
C TYR A 146 11.92 12.68 -12.72
N GLY A 147 13.03 13.08 -12.11
CA GLY A 147 14.23 13.47 -12.83
C GLY A 147 13.97 14.56 -13.90
N SER A 148 14.37 14.28 -15.13
CA SER A 148 14.19 15.20 -16.25
C SER A 148 12.75 15.48 -16.67
N GLU A 149 11.80 14.67 -16.20
CA GLU A 149 10.38 14.87 -16.48
C GLU A 149 9.76 15.92 -15.55
N TRP A 150 10.42 16.22 -14.42
CA TRP A 150 9.92 17.22 -13.49
C TRP A 150 9.89 18.61 -14.09
N ASN A 151 8.72 19.23 -14.02
CA ASN A 151 8.51 20.60 -14.48
C ASN A 151 7.24 21.19 -13.86
N THR A 152 7.03 22.49 -14.04
CA THR A 152 5.86 23.19 -13.49
C THR A 152 4.52 22.61 -13.98
N SER A 153 4.47 22.11 -15.22
CA SER A 153 3.23 21.50 -15.76
C SER A 153 2.89 20.22 -15.03
N LEU A 154 3.88 19.34 -14.80
CA LEU A 154 3.69 18.10 -14.05
C LEU A 154 3.29 18.38 -12.60
N ARG A 155 3.98 19.32 -11.93
CA ARG A 155 3.58 19.73 -10.58
C ARG A 155 2.12 20.19 -10.51
N ASN A 156 1.70 21.02 -11.47
CA ASN A 156 0.32 21.49 -11.53
C ASN A 156 -0.67 20.35 -11.82
N GLN A 157 -0.28 19.36 -12.64
CA GLN A 157 -1.09 18.17 -12.89
C GLN A 157 -1.27 17.35 -11.61
N LEU A 158 -0.21 17.08 -10.86
CA LEU A 158 -0.29 16.35 -9.58
C LEU A 158 -1.19 17.06 -8.56
N LEU A 159 -1.14 18.40 -8.51
CA LEU A 159 -2.03 19.19 -7.67
C LEU A 159 -3.49 19.16 -8.18
N GLU A 160 -3.71 19.13 -9.48
CA GLU A 160 -5.05 18.97 -10.05
C GLU A 160 -5.63 17.59 -9.73
N ASP A 161 -4.84 16.53 -9.86
CA ASP A 161 -5.21 15.15 -9.50
C ASP A 161 -5.54 15.05 -8.00
N ALA A 162 -4.80 15.76 -7.16
CA ALA A 162 -5.07 15.93 -5.73
C ALA A 162 -6.21 16.93 -5.41
N LYS A 163 -7.00 17.36 -6.40
CA LYS A 163 -8.12 18.32 -6.26
C LYS A 163 -7.71 19.69 -5.70
N CYS A 164 -6.49 20.11 -6.01
CA CYS A 164 -5.90 21.39 -5.60
C CYS A 164 -5.44 22.23 -6.79
N LYS A 165 -6.20 22.20 -7.89
CA LYS A 165 -5.90 22.99 -9.10
C LYS A 165 -5.60 24.44 -8.80
N GLY A 166 -4.46 24.93 -9.28
CA GLY A 166 -4.03 26.31 -9.11
C GLY A 166 -3.60 26.69 -7.69
N LYS A 167 -3.38 25.70 -6.82
CA LYS A 167 -2.86 25.88 -5.47
C LYS A 167 -1.39 25.47 -5.40
N SER A 168 -0.74 25.69 -4.25
CA SER A 168 0.63 25.28 -3.97
C SER A 168 0.68 23.92 -3.22
N LEU A 169 1.87 23.31 -3.16
CA LEU A 169 2.11 22.14 -2.31
C LEU A 169 1.89 22.47 -0.82
N ASP A 170 2.32 23.66 -0.35
CA ASP A 170 2.06 24.12 1.02
C ASP A 170 0.54 24.18 1.30
N PHE A 171 -0.26 24.72 0.36
CA PHE A 171 -1.71 24.71 0.52
C PHE A 171 -2.27 23.29 0.62
N TRP A 172 -1.82 22.38 -0.24
CA TRP A 172 -2.27 20.99 -0.21
C TRP A 172 -1.91 20.30 1.10
N LEU A 173 -0.68 20.48 1.60
CA LEU A 173 -0.23 19.92 2.88
C LEU A 173 -1.09 20.40 4.05
N ARG A 174 -1.43 21.70 4.11
CA ARG A 174 -2.21 22.27 5.21
C ARG A 174 -3.68 21.93 5.17
N GLU A 175 -4.27 21.96 3.97
CA GLU A 175 -5.73 21.98 3.84
C GLU A 175 -6.31 20.66 3.32
N LYS A 176 -5.52 19.82 2.67
CA LYS A 176 -6.03 18.63 1.98
C LYS A 176 -5.34 17.33 2.29
N PHE A 177 -4.07 17.35 2.65
CA PHE A 177 -3.29 16.15 2.91
C PHE A 177 -3.99 15.19 3.87
N PHE A 178 -4.33 15.65 5.07
CA PHE A 178 -4.90 14.80 6.12
C PHE A 178 -6.26 14.22 5.72
N GLU A 179 -7.14 15.05 5.14
CA GLU A 179 -8.45 14.60 4.66
C GLU A 179 -8.32 13.49 3.60
N GLN A 180 -7.35 13.60 2.71
CA GLN A 180 -7.11 12.63 1.65
C GLN A 180 -6.43 11.37 2.20
N HIS A 181 -5.46 11.54 3.08
CA HIS A 181 -4.75 10.42 3.73
C HIS A 181 -5.69 9.50 4.52
N CYS A 182 -6.68 10.05 5.19
CA CYS A 182 -7.67 9.25 5.94
C CYS A 182 -8.63 8.44 5.03
N LYS A 183 -8.60 8.63 3.71
CA LYS A 183 -9.45 7.95 2.74
C LYS A 183 -8.71 6.87 1.93
N LEU A 184 -7.39 6.81 2.07
CA LEU A 184 -6.54 5.77 1.48
C LEU A 184 -6.56 4.52 2.36
#